data_1e2da53b238924c9ec42af92a48276aa
#
_entry.id   1e2da53b238924c9ec42af92a48276aa
#
_cell.length_a   1.000
_cell.length_b   1.000
_cell.length_c   1.000
_cell.angle_alpha   90.00
_cell.angle_beta   90.00
_cell.angle_gamma   90.00
#
_symmetry.space_group_name_H-M   'P 1'
#
loop_
_entity.id
_entity.type
_entity.pdbx_description
1 polymer ?
#
loop_
_entity_poly.entity_id
_entity_poly.type
_entity_poly.pdbx_seq_one_letter_code
_entity_poly.pdbx_strand_id
1 'polypeptide(L)'
;PGIGTEVVIALIVEKGWEGFTFGDHYDKMGIRSSATAQLLFDNVKVPKENLLGKEGMGFKIAMSTLDGGRIGIASQALGIAQGAYESALAYAKERVQFGKPIAFQQAIGFKIADMATKLRCARFLNYSAAELKEAHVPYSVEAAMAKMYSSDIALEVCNDALQIYGGSGFLKGMDVERFYRDAKITTIYEGTNEVQSVVISGAIIGRPPKKAGGAAAAPALAAPASITGPRKKMILKSGSAQERVDTLVANLIKDGYDFTVGIPADTEITKADRVVSAGRGIGEKANMKLIEDLAQAAGAAIGSSRPVAEALQY
;
A
#
# COMPACT_ATOMS: atom_id res chain seq x y z
N PRO A 1 -6.06 21.27 -30.31
CA PRO A 1 -7.22 20.43 -30.10
C PRO A 1 -6.71 19.10 -29.58
N GLY A 2 -7.08 18.72 -28.34
CA GLY A 2 -6.68 17.44 -27.77
C GLY A 2 -7.37 16.31 -28.54
N ILE A 3 -6.62 15.26 -28.86
CA ILE A 3 -7.17 14.04 -29.43
C ILE A 3 -8.15 13.48 -28.40
N GLY A 4 -9.42 13.30 -28.77
CA GLY A 4 -10.42 12.67 -27.91
C GLY A 4 -10.00 11.22 -27.56
N THR A 5 -10.30 10.77 -26.36
CA THR A 5 -9.97 9.40 -25.91
C THR A 5 -10.63 8.31 -26.78
N GLU A 6 -11.64 8.67 -27.54
CA GLU A 6 -12.40 7.78 -28.44
C GLU A 6 -11.63 7.42 -29.74
N VAL A 7 -10.53 8.10 -30.00
CA VAL A 7 -9.69 7.89 -31.21
C VAL A 7 -8.49 7.01 -30.93
N VAL A 8 -8.27 6.62 -29.65
CA VAL A 8 -7.12 5.80 -29.25
C VAL A 8 -7.44 4.33 -29.46
N ILE A 9 -6.61 3.62 -30.24
CA ILE A 9 -6.66 2.18 -30.45
C ILE A 9 -5.42 1.51 -29.81
N ALA A 10 -5.52 0.22 -29.54
CA ALA A 10 -4.39 -0.60 -29.09
C ALA A 10 -4.14 -1.69 -30.15
N LEU A 11 -2.87 -1.86 -30.53
CA LEU A 11 -2.44 -2.85 -31.51
C LEU A 11 -1.34 -3.71 -30.94
N ILE A 12 -1.33 -5.00 -31.27
CA ILE A 12 -0.22 -5.92 -30.97
C ILE A 12 0.75 -5.85 -32.15
N VAL A 13 1.99 -5.47 -31.87
CA VAL A 13 3.08 -5.41 -32.85
C VAL A 13 4.20 -6.35 -32.42
N GLU A 14 4.65 -7.20 -33.33
CA GLU A 14 5.64 -8.23 -33.04
C GLU A 14 7.04 -7.78 -33.48
N LYS A 15 8.04 -8.18 -32.69
CA LYS A 15 9.44 -7.94 -33.01
C LYS A 15 9.81 -8.64 -34.32
N GLY A 16 10.52 -7.92 -35.19
CA GLY A 16 10.98 -8.44 -36.49
C GLY A 16 10.07 -8.09 -37.66
N TRP A 17 8.95 -7.39 -37.43
CA TRP A 17 8.16 -6.85 -38.55
C TRP A 17 8.90 -5.74 -39.28
N GLU A 18 8.72 -5.69 -40.60
CA GLU A 18 9.29 -4.65 -41.43
C GLU A 18 8.82 -3.25 -40.94
N GLY A 19 9.77 -2.33 -40.80
CA GLY A 19 9.53 -0.99 -40.29
C GLY A 19 9.45 -0.87 -38.76
N PHE A 20 9.53 -1.97 -37.99
CA PHE A 20 9.61 -1.91 -36.53
C PHE A 20 11.04 -2.18 -36.07
N THR A 21 11.68 -1.15 -35.53
CA THR A 21 13.07 -1.18 -35.05
C THR A 21 13.21 -0.60 -33.65
N PHE A 22 14.39 -0.78 -33.08
CA PHE A 22 14.73 -0.32 -31.73
C PHE A 22 15.89 0.67 -31.83
N GLY A 23 15.80 1.75 -31.08
CA GLY A 23 16.94 2.64 -30.83
C GLY A 23 17.93 2.03 -29.84
N ASP A 24 18.97 2.80 -29.53
CA ASP A 24 19.99 2.40 -28.57
C ASP A 24 19.42 2.24 -27.16
N HIS A 25 20.02 1.35 -26.38
CA HIS A 25 19.67 1.18 -24.97
C HIS A 25 20.12 2.39 -24.16
N TYR A 26 19.22 2.92 -23.35
CA TYR A 26 19.53 4.03 -22.46
C TYR A 26 20.43 3.58 -21.29
N ASP A 27 21.50 4.33 -21.03
CA ASP A 27 22.23 4.25 -19.76
C ASP A 27 21.44 5.01 -18.69
N LYS A 28 21.01 4.29 -17.66
CA LYS A 28 20.08 4.80 -16.65
C LYS A 28 20.75 4.94 -15.30
N MET A 29 20.24 5.83 -14.47
CA MET A 29 20.65 6.02 -13.08
C MET A 29 20.54 4.73 -12.26
N GLY A 30 19.38 4.03 -12.37
CA GLY A 30 19.06 2.80 -11.65
C GLY A 30 18.26 1.83 -12.51
N ILE A 31 17.90 0.67 -11.94
CA ILE A 31 17.22 -0.44 -12.64
C ILE A 31 17.94 -0.75 -13.97
N ARG A 32 19.25 -0.79 -13.93
CA ARG A 32 20.10 -0.93 -15.14
C ARG A 32 19.97 -2.28 -15.80
N SER A 33 19.59 -3.31 -15.05
CA SER A 33 19.33 -4.66 -15.57
C SER A 33 18.07 -4.77 -16.46
N SER A 34 17.18 -3.78 -16.40
CA SER A 34 16.00 -3.70 -17.27
C SER A 34 16.33 -2.90 -18.51
N ALA A 35 16.35 -3.53 -19.67
CA ALA A 35 16.59 -2.86 -20.94
C ALA A 35 15.49 -1.82 -21.24
N THR A 36 15.90 -0.62 -21.63
CA THR A 36 15.01 0.48 -22.02
C THR A 36 15.54 1.10 -23.31
N ALA A 37 14.73 1.13 -24.35
CA ALA A 37 15.10 1.69 -25.65
C ALA A 37 13.89 2.40 -26.29
N GLN A 38 14.15 3.25 -27.26
CA GLN A 38 13.11 3.85 -28.08
C GLN A 38 12.55 2.81 -29.04
N LEU A 39 11.23 2.79 -29.22
CA LEU A 39 10.55 2.00 -30.24
C LEU A 39 10.29 2.88 -31.46
N LEU A 40 10.77 2.45 -32.64
CA LEU A 40 10.66 3.19 -33.88
C LEU A 40 9.75 2.44 -34.85
N PHE A 41 8.74 3.14 -35.36
CA PHE A 41 7.75 2.59 -36.28
C PHE A 41 7.79 3.41 -37.56
N ASP A 42 8.11 2.78 -38.68
CA ASP A 42 8.11 3.38 -40.01
C ASP A 42 7.29 2.54 -40.96
N ASN A 43 6.09 3.00 -41.31
CA ASN A 43 5.17 2.33 -42.22
C ASN A 43 4.87 0.85 -41.87
N VAL A 44 4.89 0.49 -40.58
CA VAL A 44 4.61 -0.87 -40.12
C VAL A 44 3.19 -1.29 -40.53
N LYS A 45 3.07 -2.37 -41.25
CA LYS A 45 1.78 -2.94 -41.66
C LYS A 45 1.29 -3.89 -40.54
N VAL A 46 0.27 -3.45 -39.82
CA VAL A 46 -0.33 -4.24 -38.74
C VAL A 46 -1.60 -4.92 -39.25
N PRO A 47 -1.68 -6.26 -39.19
CA PRO A 47 -2.89 -7.00 -39.56
C PRO A 47 -4.10 -6.58 -38.71
N LYS A 48 -5.29 -6.61 -39.29
CA LYS A 48 -6.53 -6.19 -38.61
C LYS A 48 -6.83 -7.04 -37.37
N GLU A 49 -6.50 -8.30 -37.39
CA GLU A 49 -6.64 -9.27 -36.29
C GLU A 49 -5.77 -8.95 -35.08
N ASN A 50 -4.74 -8.10 -35.24
CA ASN A 50 -3.88 -7.63 -34.16
C ASN A 50 -4.48 -6.40 -33.42
N LEU A 51 -5.69 -5.98 -33.78
CA LEU A 51 -6.42 -4.98 -33.00
C LEU A 51 -6.80 -5.57 -31.64
N LEU A 52 -6.27 -5.01 -30.56
CA LEU A 52 -6.60 -5.41 -29.19
C LEU A 52 -7.93 -4.77 -28.76
N GLY A 53 -8.95 -5.60 -28.59
CA GLY A 53 -10.29 -5.14 -28.27
C GLY A 53 -11.03 -4.55 -29.47
N LYS A 54 -11.52 -3.34 -29.36
CA LYS A 54 -12.26 -2.62 -30.42
C LYS A 54 -11.67 -1.23 -30.65
N GLU A 55 -11.93 -0.64 -31.81
CA GLU A 55 -11.58 0.74 -32.07
C GLU A 55 -12.15 1.67 -31.00
N GLY A 56 -11.37 2.68 -30.58
CA GLY A 56 -11.72 3.61 -29.50
C GLY A 56 -11.52 3.08 -28.08
N MET A 57 -11.17 1.81 -27.89
CA MET A 57 -10.94 1.24 -26.55
C MET A 57 -9.50 1.35 -26.04
N GLY A 58 -8.55 1.80 -26.85
CA GLY A 58 -7.13 1.81 -26.49
C GLY A 58 -6.82 2.56 -25.19
N PHE A 59 -7.45 3.71 -24.96
CA PHE A 59 -7.28 4.47 -23.73
C PHE A 59 -7.80 3.68 -22.49
N LYS A 60 -8.95 3.03 -22.60
CA LYS A 60 -9.51 2.23 -21.52
C LYS A 60 -8.61 1.03 -21.18
N ILE A 61 -8.08 0.37 -22.21
CA ILE A 61 -7.14 -0.76 -22.07
C ILE A 61 -5.89 -0.27 -21.36
N ALA A 62 -5.30 0.85 -21.79
CA ALA A 62 -4.12 1.42 -21.15
C ALA A 62 -4.35 1.75 -19.66
N MET A 63 -5.46 2.38 -19.30
CA MET A 63 -5.79 2.72 -17.92
C MET A 63 -5.97 1.48 -17.06
N SER A 64 -6.67 0.45 -17.56
CA SER A 64 -6.83 -0.82 -16.82
C SER A 64 -5.51 -1.54 -16.60
N THR A 65 -4.60 -1.49 -17.58
CA THR A 65 -3.25 -2.07 -17.45
C THR A 65 -2.43 -1.32 -16.40
N LEU A 66 -2.49 0.03 -16.42
CA LEU A 66 -1.80 0.86 -15.45
C LEU A 66 -2.27 0.64 -14.00
N ASP A 67 -3.57 0.40 -13.78
CA ASP A 67 -4.06 0.10 -12.42
C ASP A 67 -3.41 -1.17 -11.85
N GLY A 68 -3.24 -2.22 -12.66
CA GLY A 68 -2.49 -3.42 -12.28
C GLY A 68 -0.99 -3.16 -12.11
N GLY A 69 -0.40 -2.37 -13.01
CA GLY A 69 1.01 -1.98 -12.99
C GLY A 69 1.39 -1.19 -11.74
N ARG A 70 0.50 -0.34 -11.22
CA ARG A 70 0.72 0.42 -9.98
C ARG A 70 0.95 -0.49 -8.77
N ILE A 71 0.21 -1.60 -8.63
CA ILE A 71 0.44 -2.60 -7.58
C ILE A 71 1.82 -3.24 -7.75
N GLY A 72 2.20 -3.56 -8.99
CA GLY A 72 3.53 -4.11 -9.30
C GLY A 72 4.67 -3.17 -8.89
N ILE A 73 4.56 -1.88 -9.23
CA ILE A 73 5.58 -0.88 -8.87
C ILE A 73 5.57 -0.58 -7.36
N ALA A 74 4.41 -0.57 -6.72
CA ALA A 74 4.32 -0.47 -5.27
C ALA A 74 5.07 -1.61 -4.57
N SER A 75 4.92 -2.84 -5.10
CA SER A 75 5.61 -4.02 -4.59
C SER A 75 7.12 -3.98 -4.85
N GLN A 76 7.54 -3.50 -6.02
CA GLN A 76 8.95 -3.28 -6.35
C GLN A 76 9.59 -2.26 -5.41
N ALA A 77 8.95 -1.11 -5.20
CA ALA A 77 9.41 -0.06 -4.30
C ALA A 77 9.54 -0.58 -2.86
N LEU A 78 8.53 -1.31 -2.39
CA LEU A 78 8.55 -1.97 -1.08
C LEU A 78 9.70 -2.98 -0.96
N GLY A 79 9.96 -3.78 -2.01
CA GLY A 79 11.05 -4.76 -2.03
C GLY A 79 12.43 -4.09 -1.96
N ILE A 80 12.65 -3.00 -2.71
CA ILE A 80 13.88 -2.22 -2.67
C ILE A 80 14.09 -1.62 -1.26
N ALA A 81 13.05 -1.01 -0.69
CA ALA A 81 13.07 -0.44 0.65
C ALA A 81 13.34 -1.50 1.73
N GLN A 82 12.73 -2.68 1.61
CA GLN A 82 12.95 -3.79 2.53
C GLN A 82 14.41 -4.25 2.50
N GLY A 83 14.99 -4.45 1.31
CA GLY A 83 16.41 -4.82 1.16
C GLY A 83 17.36 -3.77 1.75
N ALA A 84 17.08 -2.49 1.52
CA ALA A 84 17.85 -1.39 2.10
C ALA A 84 17.78 -1.37 3.63
N TYR A 85 16.58 -1.57 4.20
CA TYR A 85 16.35 -1.67 5.64
C TYR A 85 17.12 -2.85 6.27
N GLU A 86 17.02 -4.04 5.67
CA GLU A 86 17.67 -5.25 6.18
C GLU A 86 19.19 -5.09 6.17
N SER A 87 19.76 -4.56 5.09
CA SER A 87 21.19 -4.26 4.99
C SER A 87 21.63 -3.25 6.05
N ALA A 88 20.88 -2.16 6.23
CA ALA A 88 21.20 -1.13 7.22
C ALA A 88 21.09 -1.67 8.66
N LEU A 89 20.09 -2.48 8.95
CA LEU A 89 19.91 -3.11 10.25
C LEU A 89 21.06 -4.06 10.60
N ALA A 90 21.47 -4.91 9.65
CA ALA A 90 22.60 -5.82 9.84
C ALA A 90 23.88 -5.02 10.11
N TYR A 91 24.20 -4.05 9.26
CA TYR A 91 25.38 -3.19 9.42
C TYR A 91 25.35 -2.45 10.76
N ALA A 92 24.24 -1.89 11.16
CA ALA A 92 24.12 -1.14 12.42
C ALA A 92 24.38 -2.01 13.66
N LYS A 93 24.03 -3.31 13.59
CA LYS A 93 24.28 -4.26 14.68
C LYS A 93 25.76 -4.69 14.79
N GLU A 94 26.50 -4.66 13.68
CA GLU A 94 27.89 -5.10 13.60
C GLU A 94 28.86 -3.93 13.79
N ARG A 95 28.60 -2.77 13.19
CA ARG A 95 29.46 -1.61 13.19
C ARG A 95 29.59 -1.00 14.58
N VAL A 96 30.78 -1.01 15.15
CA VAL A 96 31.08 -0.43 16.47
C VAL A 96 31.65 0.99 16.32
N GLN A 97 31.03 1.96 16.98
CA GLN A 97 31.54 3.32 17.20
C GLN A 97 31.15 3.79 18.61
N PHE A 98 31.99 4.63 19.22
CA PHE A 98 31.78 5.12 20.58
C PHE A 98 31.57 3.99 21.60
N GLY A 99 32.32 2.90 21.44
CA GLY A 99 32.36 1.76 22.38
C GLY A 99 31.20 0.77 22.31
N LYS A 100 30.27 0.90 21.35
CA LYS A 100 29.12 -0.02 21.18
C LYS A 100 28.66 -0.09 19.73
N PRO A 101 27.90 -1.13 19.32
CA PRO A 101 27.28 -1.17 18.02
C PRO A 101 26.42 0.07 17.78
N ILE A 102 26.49 0.63 16.57
CA ILE A 102 25.80 1.90 16.27
C ILE A 102 24.27 1.78 16.36
N ALA A 103 23.71 0.58 16.25
CA ALA A 103 22.28 0.32 16.48
C ALA A 103 21.79 0.81 17.86
N PHE A 104 22.66 0.85 18.88
CA PHE A 104 22.34 1.33 20.22
C PHE A 104 22.56 2.85 20.40
N GLN A 105 22.93 3.56 19.35
CA GLN A 105 22.86 5.02 19.34
C GLN A 105 21.41 5.44 19.06
N GLN A 106 20.85 6.30 19.92
CA GLN A 106 19.43 6.66 19.86
C GLN A 106 18.97 7.14 18.49
N ALA A 107 19.77 7.99 17.84
CA ALA A 107 19.44 8.52 16.51
C ALA A 107 19.35 7.41 15.43
N ILE A 108 20.22 6.39 15.51
CA ILE A 108 20.18 5.23 14.60
C ILE A 108 18.99 4.33 14.93
N GLY A 109 18.76 4.08 16.22
CA GLY A 109 17.60 3.29 16.66
C GLY A 109 16.27 3.90 16.21
N PHE A 110 16.14 5.22 16.25
CA PHE A 110 14.94 5.92 15.79
C PHE A 110 14.74 5.81 14.28
N LYS A 111 15.80 5.95 13.48
CA LYS A 111 15.74 5.70 12.04
C LYS A 111 15.28 4.28 11.72
N ILE A 112 15.85 3.28 12.38
CA ILE A 112 15.46 1.87 12.19
C ILE A 112 13.98 1.65 12.53
N ALA A 113 13.48 2.24 13.62
CA ALA A 113 12.09 2.13 14.03
C ALA A 113 11.13 2.80 13.03
N ASP A 114 11.49 3.97 12.52
CA ASP A 114 10.73 4.70 11.51
C ASP A 114 10.68 3.93 10.18
N MET A 115 11.82 3.45 9.69
CA MET A 115 11.92 2.62 8.49
C MET A 115 11.04 1.37 8.60
N ALA A 116 11.10 0.65 9.72
CA ALA A 116 10.28 -0.54 9.97
C ALA A 116 8.77 -0.24 9.96
N THR A 117 8.38 0.90 10.53
CA THR A 117 6.98 1.35 10.57
C THR A 117 6.48 1.68 9.17
N LYS A 118 7.24 2.47 8.40
CA LYS A 118 6.92 2.83 7.01
C LYS A 118 6.76 1.60 6.12
N LEU A 119 7.68 0.64 6.21
CA LEU A 119 7.61 -0.62 5.48
C LEU A 119 6.34 -1.42 5.82
N ARG A 120 5.94 -1.42 7.08
CA ARG A 120 4.71 -2.09 7.52
C ARG A 120 3.47 -1.44 6.91
N CYS A 121 3.39 -0.12 6.94
CA CYS A 121 2.29 0.63 6.34
C CYS A 121 2.20 0.41 4.83
N ALA A 122 3.32 0.49 4.12
CA ALA A 122 3.39 0.24 2.68
C ALA A 122 2.92 -1.18 2.32
N ARG A 123 3.30 -2.18 3.12
CA ARG A 123 2.88 -3.57 2.90
C ARG A 123 1.37 -3.74 3.04
N PHE A 124 0.75 -3.12 4.04
CA PHE A 124 -0.70 -3.15 4.19
C PHE A 124 -1.43 -2.50 3.02
N LEU A 125 -0.96 -1.35 2.53
CA LEU A 125 -1.55 -0.72 1.35
C LEU A 125 -1.43 -1.59 0.10
N ASN A 126 -0.27 -2.21 -0.11
CA ASN A 126 -0.04 -3.10 -1.25
C ASN A 126 -0.95 -4.34 -1.20
N TYR A 127 -1.04 -4.99 -0.06
CA TYR A 127 -1.89 -6.17 0.10
C TYR A 127 -3.36 -5.82 -0.06
N SER A 128 -3.81 -4.71 0.53
CA SER A 128 -5.18 -4.24 0.37
C SER A 128 -5.54 -4.02 -1.12
N ALA A 129 -4.67 -3.35 -1.88
CA ALA A 129 -4.90 -3.16 -3.31
C ALA A 129 -4.90 -4.48 -4.11
N ALA A 130 -4.02 -5.42 -3.75
CA ALA A 130 -3.94 -6.73 -4.38
C ALA A 130 -5.17 -7.60 -4.10
N GLU A 131 -5.65 -7.60 -2.86
CA GLU A 131 -6.87 -8.32 -2.44
C GLU A 131 -8.11 -7.80 -3.17
N LEU A 132 -8.26 -6.48 -3.31
CA LEU A 132 -9.38 -5.89 -4.06
C LEU A 132 -9.32 -6.28 -5.54
N LYS A 133 -8.11 -6.30 -6.14
CA LYS A 133 -7.91 -6.77 -7.52
C LYS A 133 -8.30 -8.23 -7.68
N GLU A 134 -7.86 -9.09 -6.77
CA GLU A 134 -8.19 -10.53 -6.77
C GLU A 134 -9.69 -10.77 -6.60
N ALA A 135 -10.35 -9.97 -5.76
CA ALA A 135 -11.80 -10.00 -5.56
C ALA A 135 -12.60 -9.42 -6.74
N HIS A 136 -11.92 -8.96 -7.81
CA HIS A 136 -12.54 -8.33 -8.99
C HIS A 136 -13.44 -7.12 -8.65
N VAL A 137 -13.13 -6.39 -7.60
CA VAL A 137 -13.79 -5.12 -7.24
C VAL A 137 -12.95 -3.92 -7.68
N PRO A 138 -13.51 -2.70 -7.78
CA PRO A 138 -12.73 -1.51 -8.10
C PRO A 138 -11.56 -1.28 -7.12
N TYR A 139 -10.36 -1.05 -7.64
CA TYR A 139 -9.13 -0.91 -6.86
C TYR A 139 -8.19 0.21 -7.34
N SER A 140 -8.61 1.03 -8.30
CA SER A 140 -7.76 2.08 -8.89
C SER A 140 -7.23 3.08 -7.87
N VAL A 141 -8.03 3.42 -6.86
CA VAL A 141 -7.65 4.39 -5.81
C VAL A 141 -6.65 3.77 -4.86
N GLU A 142 -6.92 2.56 -4.40
CA GLU A 142 -6.05 1.80 -3.51
C GLU A 142 -4.72 1.47 -4.19
N ALA A 143 -4.72 1.13 -5.48
CA ALA A 143 -3.51 0.94 -6.27
C ALA A 143 -2.70 2.25 -6.40
N ALA A 144 -3.37 3.39 -6.58
CA ALA A 144 -2.72 4.69 -6.61
C ALA A 144 -2.12 5.06 -5.24
N MET A 145 -2.85 4.83 -4.14
CA MET A 145 -2.37 5.05 -2.77
C MET A 145 -1.17 4.14 -2.46
N ALA A 146 -1.26 2.84 -2.79
CA ALA A 146 -0.19 1.89 -2.59
C ALA A 146 1.09 2.29 -3.33
N LYS A 147 0.95 2.67 -4.62
CA LYS A 147 2.07 3.11 -5.46
C LYS A 147 2.71 4.38 -4.94
N MET A 148 1.93 5.40 -4.65
CA MET A 148 2.41 6.68 -4.16
C MET A 148 3.17 6.52 -2.84
N TYR A 149 2.53 5.93 -1.84
CA TYR A 149 3.13 5.76 -0.53
C TYR A 149 4.37 4.87 -0.55
N SER A 150 4.31 3.70 -1.22
CA SER A 150 5.44 2.78 -1.28
C SER A 150 6.66 3.38 -1.97
N SER A 151 6.46 4.14 -3.04
CA SER A 151 7.57 4.77 -3.79
C SER A 151 8.18 5.96 -3.02
N ASP A 152 7.39 6.74 -2.31
CA ASP A 152 7.89 7.83 -1.47
C ASP A 152 8.73 7.29 -0.32
N ILE A 153 8.20 6.32 0.43
CA ILE A 153 8.94 5.75 1.55
C ILE A 153 10.16 4.94 1.11
N ALA A 154 10.17 4.41 -0.11
CA ALA A 154 11.33 3.71 -0.63
C ALA A 154 12.54 4.64 -0.76
N LEU A 155 12.36 5.87 -1.22
CA LEU A 155 13.41 6.86 -1.25
C LEU A 155 13.88 7.25 0.16
N GLU A 156 12.96 7.47 1.09
CA GLU A 156 13.28 7.82 2.47
C GLU A 156 14.06 6.71 3.17
N VAL A 157 13.60 5.46 3.05
CA VAL A 157 14.24 4.28 3.64
C VAL A 157 15.63 4.04 3.02
N CYS A 158 15.75 4.14 1.69
CA CYS A 158 17.05 3.98 1.03
C CYS A 158 18.02 5.10 1.42
N ASN A 159 17.54 6.34 1.56
CA ASN A 159 18.35 7.46 2.05
C ASN A 159 18.85 7.21 3.47
N ASP A 160 17.98 6.79 4.36
CA ASP A 160 18.34 6.50 5.75
C ASP A 160 19.26 5.29 5.87
N ALA A 161 19.07 4.26 5.05
CA ALA A 161 19.97 3.11 4.98
C ALA A 161 21.38 3.52 4.55
N LEU A 162 21.50 4.33 3.50
CA LEU A 162 22.75 4.87 3.02
C LEU A 162 23.41 5.74 4.10
N GLN A 163 22.65 6.58 4.79
CA GLN A 163 23.15 7.43 5.87
C GLN A 163 23.66 6.60 7.07
N ILE A 164 23.01 5.47 7.41
CA ILE A 164 23.48 4.56 8.46
C ILE A 164 24.84 3.94 8.10
N TYR A 165 25.06 3.60 6.84
CA TYR A 165 26.35 3.10 6.33
C TYR A 165 27.44 4.19 6.31
N GLY A 166 27.04 5.46 6.24
CA GLY A 166 27.98 6.59 6.14
C GLY A 166 28.84 6.52 4.88
N GLY A 167 30.10 6.88 4.98
CA GLY A 167 31.02 6.90 3.83
C GLY A 167 31.16 5.55 3.12
N SER A 168 31.06 4.43 3.83
CA SER A 168 31.09 3.09 3.22
C SER A 168 29.91 2.87 2.27
N GLY A 169 28.71 3.35 2.62
CA GLY A 169 27.53 3.19 1.78
C GLY A 169 27.56 4.04 0.51
N PHE A 170 28.39 5.07 0.46
CA PHE A 170 28.51 5.96 -0.70
C PHE A 170 29.40 5.40 -1.82
N LEU A 171 30.09 4.31 -1.57
CA LEU A 171 30.99 3.68 -2.55
C LEU A 171 30.19 2.83 -3.55
N LYS A 172 30.54 2.96 -4.84
CA LYS A 172 29.98 2.09 -5.88
C LYS A 172 30.26 0.61 -5.56
N GLY A 173 29.28 -0.24 -5.78
CA GLY A 173 29.35 -1.66 -5.47
C GLY A 173 28.74 -2.03 -4.13
N MET A 174 28.38 -1.04 -3.30
CA MET A 174 27.57 -1.29 -2.10
C MET A 174 26.09 -1.38 -2.44
N ASP A 175 25.39 -2.33 -1.82
CA ASP A 175 23.95 -2.54 -2.10
C ASP A 175 23.11 -1.31 -1.78
N VAL A 176 23.39 -0.62 -0.69
CA VAL A 176 22.61 0.56 -0.27
C VAL A 176 22.74 1.74 -1.26
N GLU A 177 23.89 1.90 -1.93
CA GLU A 177 24.08 2.87 -3.00
C GLU A 177 23.20 2.51 -4.21
N ARG A 178 23.18 1.24 -4.58
CA ARG A 178 22.36 0.73 -5.67
C ARG A 178 20.86 0.88 -5.36
N PHE A 179 20.42 0.49 -4.18
CA PHE A 179 19.01 0.65 -3.76
C PHE A 179 18.55 2.10 -3.83
N TYR A 180 19.40 3.05 -3.43
CA TYR A 180 19.08 4.47 -3.51
C TYR A 180 18.83 4.92 -4.95
N ARG A 181 19.67 4.50 -5.89
CA ARG A 181 19.51 4.81 -7.32
C ARG A 181 18.29 4.11 -7.92
N ASP A 182 18.07 2.85 -7.57
CA ASP A 182 16.98 2.03 -8.09
C ASP A 182 15.63 2.53 -7.59
N ALA A 183 15.53 3.00 -6.34
CA ALA A 183 14.29 3.49 -5.77
C ALA A 183 13.73 4.71 -6.51
N LYS A 184 14.58 5.57 -7.08
CA LYS A 184 14.14 6.85 -7.65
C LYS A 184 13.12 6.70 -8.77
N ILE A 185 13.27 5.72 -9.65
CA ILE A 185 12.36 5.54 -10.77
C ILE A 185 10.93 5.21 -10.34
N THR A 186 10.76 4.59 -9.16
CA THR A 186 9.45 4.15 -8.67
C THR A 186 8.47 5.29 -8.42
N THR A 187 8.95 6.52 -8.21
CA THR A 187 8.12 7.72 -8.10
C THR A 187 7.72 8.31 -9.45
N ILE A 188 8.31 7.82 -10.56
CA ILE A 188 8.19 8.42 -11.90
C ILE A 188 7.33 7.57 -12.82
N TYR A 189 7.67 6.31 -13.03
CA TYR A 189 6.96 5.47 -13.99
C TYR A 189 5.66 4.89 -13.43
N GLU A 190 4.85 4.27 -14.30
CA GLU A 190 3.47 3.82 -14.02
C GLU A 190 2.56 4.95 -13.49
N GLY A 191 2.83 6.16 -14.00
CA GLY A 191 2.23 7.42 -13.54
C GLY A 191 2.98 8.00 -12.34
N THR A 192 3.45 9.25 -12.48
CA THR A 192 4.19 9.92 -11.40
C THR A 192 3.35 10.03 -10.13
N ASN A 193 3.98 10.30 -8.99
CA ASN A 193 3.24 10.44 -7.72
C ASN A 193 2.27 11.61 -7.75
N GLU A 194 2.53 12.65 -8.56
CA GLU A 194 1.57 13.73 -8.85
C GLU A 194 0.33 13.20 -9.58
N VAL A 195 0.51 12.29 -10.54
CA VAL A 195 -0.62 11.63 -11.24
C VAL A 195 -1.40 10.74 -10.27
N GLN A 196 -0.73 10.02 -9.37
CA GLN A 196 -1.44 9.26 -8.32
C GLN A 196 -2.28 10.20 -7.43
N SER A 197 -1.71 11.35 -7.05
CA SER A 197 -2.44 12.37 -6.28
C SER A 197 -3.68 12.89 -7.02
N VAL A 198 -3.61 13.06 -8.35
CA VAL A 198 -4.77 13.41 -9.17
C VAL A 198 -5.85 12.33 -9.14
N VAL A 199 -5.45 11.05 -9.25
CA VAL A 199 -6.40 9.92 -9.18
C VAL A 199 -7.08 9.88 -7.81
N ILE A 200 -6.31 9.94 -6.73
CA ILE A 200 -6.80 9.88 -5.35
C ILE A 200 -7.71 11.07 -5.04
N SER A 201 -7.23 12.29 -5.32
CA SER A 201 -8.01 13.50 -5.05
C SER A 201 -9.29 13.56 -5.86
N GLY A 202 -9.24 13.15 -7.13
CA GLY A 202 -10.41 13.09 -8.00
C GLY A 202 -11.48 12.11 -7.49
N ALA A 203 -11.07 11.01 -6.85
CA ALA A 203 -11.99 10.06 -6.23
C ALA A 203 -12.61 10.59 -4.92
N ILE A 204 -11.82 11.32 -4.12
CA ILE A 204 -12.25 11.84 -2.81
C ILE A 204 -13.09 13.11 -2.94
N ILE A 205 -12.64 14.06 -3.77
CA ILE A 205 -13.27 15.39 -3.91
C ILE A 205 -14.41 15.35 -4.94
N GLY A 206 -14.34 14.42 -5.91
CA GLY A 206 -15.18 14.43 -7.09
C GLY A 206 -14.61 15.32 -8.19
N ARG A 207 -15.26 15.30 -9.36
CA ARG A 207 -14.88 16.17 -10.50
C ARG A 207 -15.63 17.49 -10.41
N PRO A 208 -15.00 18.62 -10.78
CA PRO A 208 -15.70 19.88 -10.85
C PRO A 208 -16.87 19.76 -11.86
N PRO A 209 -18.01 20.42 -11.61
CA PRO A 209 -19.13 20.39 -12.53
C PRO A 209 -18.66 20.86 -13.91
N LYS A 210 -18.95 20.06 -14.94
CA LYS A 210 -18.63 20.44 -16.31
C LYS A 210 -19.38 21.75 -16.63
N LYS A 211 -18.66 22.75 -17.18
CA LYS A 211 -19.30 23.86 -17.88
C LYS A 211 -20.26 23.26 -18.91
N ALA A 212 -21.49 23.70 -18.87
CA ALA A 212 -22.56 23.20 -19.73
C ALA A 212 -22.09 23.15 -21.20
N GLY A 213 -21.91 21.96 -21.73
CA GLY A 213 -21.51 21.72 -23.12
C GLY A 213 -20.51 20.55 -23.25
N GLY A 214 -20.99 19.31 -23.21
CA GLY A 214 -20.25 18.17 -23.73
C GLY A 214 -20.05 16.96 -22.81
N ALA A 215 -20.59 15.83 -23.27
CA ALA A 215 -20.35 14.42 -22.94
C ALA A 215 -20.50 13.95 -21.49
N ALA A 216 -21.25 12.86 -21.32
CA ALA A 216 -21.59 12.22 -20.06
C ALA A 216 -20.36 11.87 -19.19
N ALA A 217 -20.45 12.18 -17.91
CA ALA A 217 -19.48 11.78 -16.91
C ALA A 217 -19.43 10.25 -16.81
N ALA A 218 -18.22 9.68 -16.72
CA ALA A 218 -18.05 8.34 -16.25
C ALA A 218 -18.69 8.21 -14.83
N PRO A 219 -19.31 7.06 -14.49
CA PRO A 219 -19.91 6.90 -13.17
C PRO A 219 -18.83 7.18 -12.12
N ALA A 220 -19.18 8.03 -11.16
CA ALA A 220 -18.36 8.22 -9.97
C ALA A 220 -18.17 6.83 -9.34
N LEU A 221 -16.92 6.45 -9.08
CA LEU A 221 -16.62 5.32 -8.21
C LEU A 221 -17.40 5.55 -6.92
N ALA A 222 -18.23 4.59 -6.55
CA ALA A 222 -18.81 4.58 -5.23
C ALA A 222 -17.63 4.69 -4.26
N ALA A 223 -17.59 5.77 -3.49
CA ALA A 223 -16.66 5.85 -2.38
C ALA A 223 -16.82 4.56 -1.58
N PRO A 224 -15.72 3.94 -1.10
CA PRO A 224 -15.85 2.88 -0.12
C PRO A 224 -16.81 3.44 0.93
N ALA A 225 -17.80 2.64 1.32
CA ALA A 225 -18.88 3.10 2.19
C ALA A 225 -18.23 3.89 3.33
N SER A 226 -18.15 5.19 3.15
CA SER A 226 -17.61 6.06 4.17
C SER A 226 -18.56 5.88 5.33
N ILE A 227 -18.02 5.68 6.51
CA ILE A 227 -18.74 5.82 7.76
C ILE A 227 -19.16 7.31 7.85
N THR A 228 -20.07 7.72 6.96
CA THR A 228 -20.70 9.05 6.89
C THR A 228 -22.01 9.03 7.62
N GLY A 229 -21.95 8.56 8.87
CA GLY A 229 -22.95 8.98 9.84
C GLY A 229 -22.32 10.05 10.75
N PRO A 230 -23.08 10.99 11.30
CA PRO A 230 -22.56 11.83 12.35
C PRO A 230 -21.94 10.92 13.41
N ARG A 231 -20.64 11.11 13.70
CA ARG A 231 -19.96 10.35 14.75
C ARG A 231 -20.75 10.54 16.03
N LYS A 232 -21.63 9.60 16.36
CA LYS A 232 -22.34 9.62 17.63
C LYS A 232 -21.31 9.40 18.72
N LYS A 233 -20.94 10.50 19.39
CA LYS A 233 -20.09 10.44 20.56
C LYS A 233 -20.94 9.82 21.67
N MET A 234 -20.80 8.51 21.89
CA MET A 234 -21.46 7.82 22.97
C MET A 234 -20.63 8.02 24.24
N ILE A 235 -21.13 8.80 25.17
CA ILE A 235 -20.52 9.00 26.48
C ILE A 235 -21.28 8.08 27.45
N LEU A 236 -20.69 6.94 27.77
CA LEU A 236 -21.19 6.05 28.82
C LEU A 236 -20.77 6.61 30.17
N LYS A 237 -21.61 7.42 30.81
CA LYS A 237 -21.29 8.18 32.02
C LYS A 237 -21.53 7.47 33.33
N SER A 238 -22.27 6.36 33.36
CA SER A 238 -22.67 5.64 34.59
C SER A 238 -22.78 4.15 34.37
N GLY A 239 -22.68 3.39 35.45
CA GLY A 239 -22.79 1.94 35.46
C GLY A 239 -21.45 1.21 35.67
N SER A 240 -21.55 -0.09 36.00
CA SER A 240 -20.41 -1.01 36.08
C SER A 240 -19.73 -1.17 34.72
N ALA A 241 -18.51 -1.72 34.70
CA ALA A 241 -17.82 -2.01 33.45
C ALA A 241 -18.66 -2.93 32.55
N GLN A 242 -19.34 -3.92 33.12
CA GLN A 242 -20.20 -4.84 32.39
C GLN A 242 -21.40 -4.13 31.75
N GLU A 243 -22.13 -3.32 32.51
CA GLU A 243 -23.27 -2.55 31.98
C GLU A 243 -22.88 -1.62 30.83
N ARG A 244 -21.67 -1.05 30.88
CA ARG A 244 -21.13 -0.22 29.78
C ARG A 244 -20.85 -1.04 28.53
N VAL A 245 -20.30 -2.25 28.67
CA VAL A 245 -20.06 -3.17 27.54
C VAL A 245 -21.39 -3.62 26.93
N ASP A 246 -22.33 -4.05 27.75
CA ASP A 246 -23.65 -4.51 27.29
C ASP A 246 -24.39 -3.37 26.52
N THR A 247 -24.31 -2.15 27.03
CA THR A 247 -24.87 -0.97 26.37
C THR A 247 -24.17 -0.67 25.05
N LEU A 248 -22.85 -0.81 24.98
CA LEU A 248 -22.09 -0.60 23.76
C LEU A 248 -22.47 -1.65 22.71
N VAL A 249 -22.48 -2.93 23.08
CA VAL A 249 -22.81 -4.03 22.18
C VAL A 249 -24.27 -3.91 21.67
N ALA A 250 -25.22 -3.62 22.56
CA ALA A 250 -26.61 -3.43 22.19
C ALA A 250 -26.80 -2.26 21.19
N ASN A 251 -26.06 -1.16 21.37
CA ASN A 251 -26.12 -0.04 20.44
C ASN A 251 -25.45 -0.36 19.09
N LEU A 252 -24.35 -1.10 19.09
CA LEU A 252 -23.71 -1.54 17.84
C LEU A 252 -24.62 -2.48 17.04
N ILE A 253 -25.28 -3.43 17.71
CA ILE A 253 -26.27 -4.32 17.06
C ILE A 253 -27.44 -3.48 16.48
N LYS A 254 -27.95 -2.52 17.24
CA LYS A 254 -29.01 -1.62 16.79
C LYS A 254 -28.61 -0.77 15.57
N ASP A 255 -27.34 -0.40 15.49
CA ASP A 255 -26.77 0.35 14.36
C ASP A 255 -26.41 -0.57 13.16
N GLY A 256 -26.76 -1.87 13.20
CA GLY A 256 -26.65 -2.82 12.08
C GLY A 256 -25.34 -3.62 12.03
N TYR A 257 -24.53 -3.61 13.10
CA TYR A 257 -23.38 -4.49 13.18
C TYR A 257 -23.81 -5.91 13.57
N ASP A 258 -23.46 -6.88 12.74
CA ASP A 258 -23.76 -8.30 13.00
C ASP A 258 -22.60 -8.96 13.76
N PHE A 259 -22.89 -9.45 14.97
CA PHE A 259 -21.95 -10.18 15.81
C PHE A 259 -22.32 -11.67 15.95
N THR A 260 -23.21 -12.18 15.11
CA THR A 260 -23.79 -13.53 15.27
C THR A 260 -22.91 -14.66 14.72
N VAL A 261 -21.76 -14.38 14.14
CA VAL A 261 -20.82 -15.43 13.70
C VAL A 261 -20.02 -15.92 14.89
N GLY A 262 -20.47 -17.00 15.50
CA GLY A 262 -19.78 -17.62 16.63
C GLY A 262 -18.48 -18.31 16.21
N ILE A 263 -17.36 -17.89 16.78
CA ILE A 263 -16.08 -18.60 16.69
C ILE A 263 -15.92 -19.41 17.99
N PRO A 264 -15.58 -20.72 17.92
CA PRO A 264 -15.30 -21.51 19.13
C PRO A 264 -14.21 -20.87 19.98
N ALA A 265 -14.34 -20.95 21.31
CA ALA A 265 -13.43 -20.31 22.27
C ALA A 265 -11.96 -20.81 22.21
N ASP A 266 -11.72 -21.95 21.58
CA ASP A 266 -10.43 -22.61 21.40
C ASP A 266 -9.82 -22.41 20.00
N THR A 267 -10.37 -21.50 19.21
CA THR A 267 -9.85 -21.21 17.85
C THR A 267 -8.51 -20.47 17.93
N GLU A 268 -7.50 -20.99 17.26
CA GLU A 268 -6.21 -20.30 17.11
C GLU A 268 -6.41 -18.91 16.48
N ILE A 269 -5.79 -17.88 17.07
CA ILE A 269 -5.91 -16.48 16.63
C ILE A 269 -5.57 -16.31 15.15
N THR A 270 -4.63 -17.11 14.62
CA THR A 270 -4.23 -17.10 13.20
C THR A 270 -5.31 -17.59 12.24
N LYS A 271 -6.32 -18.29 12.76
CA LYS A 271 -7.44 -18.85 12.00
C LYS A 271 -8.79 -18.17 12.30
N ALA A 272 -8.76 -17.16 13.17
CA ALA A 272 -9.98 -16.46 13.58
C ALA A 272 -10.34 -15.36 12.57
N ASP A 273 -11.62 -15.31 12.17
CA ASP A 273 -12.15 -14.24 11.32
C ASP A 273 -12.16 -12.87 12.03
N ARG A 274 -12.26 -12.89 13.34
CA ARG A 274 -12.27 -11.69 14.20
C ARG A 274 -11.42 -11.91 15.44
N VAL A 275 -10.74 -10.86 15.86
CA VAL A 275 -9.90 -10.87 17.06
C VAL A 275 -10.17 -9.63 17.90
N VAL A 276 -10.42 -9.81 19.18
CA VAL A 276 -10.43 -8.75 20.18
C VAL A 276 -9.12 -8.81 20.96
N SER A 277 -8.37 -7.71 20.96
CA SER A 277 -7.04 -7.68 21.58
C SER A 277 -6.98 -6.73 22.77
N ALA A 278 -6.30 -7.19 23.83
CA ALA A 278 -5.95 -6.39 24.98
C ALA A 278 -4.59 -5.68 24.76
N GLY A 279 -4.56 -4.39 25.03
CA GLY A 279 -3.34 -3.57 25.02
C GLY A 279 -2.93 -3.12 26.43
N ARG A 280 -1.79 -2.43 26.55
CA ARG A 280 -1.24 -1.96 27.85
C ARG A 280 -2.24 -1.16 28.70
N GLY A 281 -3.21 -0.50 28.10
CA GLY A 281 -4.24 0.30 28.80
C GLY A 281 -5.20 -0.53 29.65
N ILE A 282 -5.15 -1.89 29.57
CA ILE A 282 -6.00 -2.74 30.40
C ILE A 282 -5.64 -2.67 31.89
N GLY A 283 -4.38 -2.39 32.22
CA GLY A 283 -3.89 -2.19 33.58
C GLY A 283 -3.73 -3.49 34.37
N GLU A 284 -4.81 -4.04 34.88
CA GLU A 284 -4.81 -5.20 35.78
C GLU A 284 -5.46 -6.45 35.17
N LYS A 285 -5.06 -7.65 35.63
CA LYS A 285 -5.61 -8.93 35.15
C LYS A 285 -7.12 -9.03 35.34
N ALA A 286 -7.67 -8.44 36.40
CA ALA A 286 -9.13 -8.42 36.63
C ALA A 286 -9.92 -7.74 35.46
N ASN A 287 -9.28 -6.83 34.75
CA ASN A 287 -9.88 -6.14 33.61
C ASN A 287 -9.91 -6.99 32.33
N MET A 288 -9.16 -8.11 32.29
CA MET A 288 -9.21 -9.04 31.14
C MET A 288 -10.59 -9.62 30.92
N LYS A 289 -11.35 -9.82 32.01
CA LYS A 289 -12.73 -10.28 31.91
C LYS A 289 -13.59 -9.41 31.00
N LEU A 290 -13.35 -8.10 30.96
CA LEU A 290 -14.03 -7.18 30.05
C LEU A 290 -13.71 -7.50 28.57
N ILE A 291 -12.47 -7.88 28.27
CA ILE A 291 -12.04 -8.28 26.92
C ILE A 291 -12.62 -9.64 26.56
N GLU A 292 -12.69 -10.57 27.50
CA GLU A 292 -13.31 -11.88 27.32
C GLU A 292 -14.81 -11.76 26.99
N ASP A 293 -15.51 -10.96 27.78
CA ASP A 293 -16.95 -10.73 27.60
C ASP A 293 -17.22 -10.03 26.24
N LEU A 294 -16.36 -9.07 25.86
CA LEU A 294 -16.46 -8.40 24.56
C LEU A 294 -16.18 -9.38 23.39
N ALA A 295 -15.14 -10.21 23.52
CA ALA A 295 -14.81 -11.21 22.51
C ALA A 295 -15.93 -12.24 22.35
N GLN A 296 -16.49 -12.71 23.45
CA GLN A 296 -17.64 -13.63 23.45
C GLN A 296 -18.86 -12.99 22.78
N ALA A 297 -19.19 -11.75 23.13
CA ALA A 297 -20.31 -11.02 22.52
C ALA A 297 -20.12 -10.75 21.02
N ALA A 298 -18.88 -10.55 20.58
CA ALA A 298 -18.52 -10.32 19.19
C ALA A 298 -18.29 -11.61 18.38
N GLY A 299 -18.34 -12.79 19.04
CA GLY A 299 -17.92 -14.05 18.41
C GLY A 299 -16.47 -14.01 17.92
N ALA A 300 -15.57 -13.45 18.69
CA ALA A 300 -14.19 -13.18 18.32
C ALA A 300 -13.19 -13.97 19.19
N ALA A 301 -12.02 -14.30 18.63
CA ALA A 301 -10.92 -14.81 19.41
C ALA A 301 -10.26 -13.70 20.23
N ILE A 302 -9.69 -14.05 21.39
CA ILE A 302 -8.97 -13.12 22.25
C ILE A 302 -7.50 -13.08 21.87
N GLY A 303 -6.95 -11.88 21.72
CA GLY A 303 -5.54 -11.63 21.56
C GLY A 303 -5.01 -10.66 22.62
N SER A 304 -3.73 -10.72 22.90
CA SER A 304 -3.09 -9.69 23.72
C SER A 304 -1.71 -9.33 23.16
N SER A 305 -1.24 -8.11 23.44
CA SER A 305 0.15 -7.79 23.15
C SER A 305 1.07 -8.58 24.08
N ARG A 306 2.25 -8.97 23.58
CA ARG A 306 3.24 -9.73 24.35
C ARG A 306 3.51 -9.13 25.76
N PRO A 307 3.68 -7.80 25.91
CA PRO A 307 3.86 -7.20 27.24
C PRO A 307 2.66 -7.38 28.18
N VAL A 308 1.44 -7.49 27.65
CA VAL A 308 0.24 -7.74 28.46
C VAL A 308 0.18 -9.21 28.86
N ALA A 309 0.44 -10.13 27.94
CA ALA A 309 0.46 -11.56 28.23
C ALA A 309 1.53 -11.91 29.28
N GLU A 310 2.74 -11.34 29.17
CA GLU A 310 3.83 -11.55 30.10
C GLU A 310 3.57 -10.94 31.49
N ALA A 311 3.05 -9.68 31.52
CA ALA A 311 2.81 -8.98 32.79
C ALA A 311 1.63 -9.53 33.59
N LEU A 312 0.60 -10.02 32.90
CA LEU A 312 -0.63 -10.51 33.54
C LEU A 312 -0.70 -12.03 33.62
N GLN A 313 0.29 -12.74 33.09
CA GLN A 313 0.33 -14.23 33.04
C GLN A 313 -0.95 -14.79 32.37
N TYR A 314 -1.32 -14.18 31.20
CA TYR A 314 -2.54 -14.51 30.47
C TYR A 314 -2.23 -15.18 29.12
#